data_e53529fc607499d9c014a6af50d82bea
#
_entry.id   e53529fc607499d9c014a6af50d82bea
#
_cell.length_a   1.000
_cell.length_b   1.000
_cell.length_c   1.000
_cell.angle_alpha   90.00
_cell.angle_beta   90.00
_cell.angle_gamma   90.00
#
_symmetry.space_group_name_H-M   'P 1'
#
loop_
_entity.id
_entity.type
_entity.pdbx_description
1 polymer ?
#
loop_
_entity_poly.entity_id
_entity_poly.type
_entity_poly.pdbx_seq_one_letter_code
_entity_poly.pdbx_strand_id
1 'polypeptide(L)'
;PRDVATYDLRRRTSGHTDIPRLRQGRVGAQFWSVYIPGEIRDSGYARVQLEQIDIARQVIARYPDALALAHTEADVRRIFRAGRIASLLGMEGGHAIENSLGALRAYYDLGARYMT
;
A
#
# COMPACT_ATOMS: atom_id res chain seq x y z
N PRO A 1 -1.42 17.04 -2.11
CA PRO A 1 -0.65 15.85 -1.76
C PRO A 1 -0.62 15.72 -0.25
N ARG A 2 -1.04 14.58 0.27
CA ARG A 2 -0.93 14.32 1.71
C ARG A 2 0.55 14.12 2.00
N ASP A 3 1.11 15.00 2.82
CA ASP A 3 2.51 14.92 3.18
C ASP A 3 2.75 13.67 4.05
N VAL A 4 3.39 12.65 3.47
CA VAL A 4 3.78 11.41 4.15
C VAL A 4 4.66 11.70 5.38
N ALA A 5 5.34 12.85 5.40
CA ALA A 5 6.23 13.24 6.50
C ALA A 5 5.49 13.61 7.79
N THR A 6 4.26 14.10 7.69
CA THR A 6 3.51 14.60 8.86
C THR A 6 2.83 13.50 9.68
N TYR A 7 2.68 12.28 9.13
CA TYR A 7 1.98 11.18 9.78
C TYR A 7 2.97 10.07 10.19
N ASP A 8 3.43 10.11 11.42
CA ASP A 8 4.43 9.14 11.92
C ASP A 8 3.79 7.87 12.48
N LEU A 9 3.92 6.77 11.72
CA LEU A 9 3.41 5.45 12.12
C LEU A 9 4.19 4.77 13.26
N ARG A 10 5.35 5.30 13.68
CA ARG A 10 6.09 4.78 14.85
C ARG A 10 5.38 5.09 16.17
N ARG A 11 4.47 6.06 16.17
CA ARG A 11 3.69 6.48 17.33
C ARG A 11 2.25 6.06 17.17
N ARG A 12 1.54 5.99 18.31
CA ARG A 12 0.09 5.79 18.26
C ARG A 12 -0.56 6.96 17.52
N THR A 13 -1.20 6.64 16.42
CA THR A 13 -1.88 7.62 15.57
C THR A 13 -3.35 7.82 15.99
N SER A 14 -3.96 8.91 15.53
CA SER A 14 -5.42 9.13 15.66
C SER A 14 -6.25 8.20 14.76
N GLY A 15 -5.64 7.60 13.73
CA GLY A 15 -6.26 6.62 12.87
C GLY A 15 -6.28 5.22 13.50
N HIS A 16 -6.62 4.21 12.70
CA HIS A 16 -6.78 2.83 13.16
C HIS A 16 -5.52 1.98 13.00
N THR A 17 -4.50 2.47 12.31
CA THR A 17 -3.28 1.72 12.00
C THR A 17 -2.03 2.48 12.41
N ASP A 18 -1.16 1.81 13.16
CA ASP A 18 0.21 2.22 13.45
C ASP A 18 1.08 1.00 13.77
N ILE A 19 2.39 1.15 13.69
CA ILE A 19 3.35 0.05 13.91
C ILE A 19 3.23 -0.54 15.33
N PRO A 20 3.09 0.25 16.41
CA PRO A 20 2.88 -0.32 17.75
C PRO A 20 1.65 -1.24 17.83
N ARG A 21 0.51 -0.82 17.28
CA ARG A 21 -0.72 -1.65 17.31
C ARG A 21 -0.61 -2.86 16.40
N LEU A 22 0.02 -2.75 15.22
CA LEU A 22 0.28 -3.89 14.34
C LEU A 22 1.13 -4.94 15.06
N ARG A 23 2.18 -4.52 15.76
CA ARG A 23 3.03 -5.42 16.55
C ARG A 23 2.30 -6.03 17.74
N GLN A 24 1.53 -5.25 18.47
CA GLN A 24 0.70 -5.73 19.58
C GLN A 24 -0.31 -6.78 19.11
N GLY A 25 -0.94 -6.55 17.94
CA GLY A 25 -1.86 -7.50 17.31
C GLY A 25 -1.16 -8.69 16.62
N ARG A 26 0.16 -8.78 16.67
CA ARG A 26 0.97 -9.83 16.02
C ARG A 26 0.72 -9.95 14.52
N VAL A 27 0.48 -8.82 13.85
CA VAL A 27 0.29 -8.76 12.42
C VAL A 27 1.63 -8.97 11.72
N GLY A 28 1.80 -10.09 11.03
CA GLY A 28 3.02 -10.43 10.29
C GLY A 28 3.01 -9.99 8.83
N ALA A 29 1.83 -9.83 8.26
CA ALA A 29 1.64 -9.34 6.90
C ALA A 29 0.28 -8.66 6.77
N GLN A 30 0.17 -7.68 5.88
CA GLN A 30 -1.13 -7.07 5.53
C GLN A 30 -1.11 -6.49 4.13
N PHE A 31 -2.30 -6.41 3.54
CA PHE A 31 -2.54 -5.58 2.37
C PHE A 31 -2.84 -4.14 2.80
N TRP A 32 -2.19 -3.20 2.13
CA TRP A 32 -2.51 -1.78 2.22
C TRP A 32 -3.44 -1.46 1.06
N SER A 33 -4.64 -0.97 1.36
CA SER A 33 -5.58 -0.54 0.33
C SER A 33 -5.11 0.78 -0.29
N VAL A 34 -4.91 0.76 -1.60
CA VAL A 34 -4.64 1.96 -2.39
C VAL A 34 -5.94 2.42 -3.05
N TYR A 35 -6.94 2.67 -2.23
CA TYR A 35 -8.27 3.09 -2.64
C TYR A 35 -8.26 4.45 -3.34
N ILE A 36 -9.08 4.57 -4.37
CA ILE A 36 -9.42 5.85 -4.99
C ILE A 36 -10.95 5.99 -5.09
N PRO A 37 -11.51 7.21 -4.93
CA PRO A 37 -12.94 7.43 -5.08
C PRO A 37 -13.47 7.03 -6.46
N GLY A 38 -14.71 6.55 -6.52
CA GLY A 38 -15.39 6.25 -7.78
C GLY A 38 -15.85 7.50 -8.57
N GLU A 39 -15.80 8.68 -7.94
CA GLU A 39 -16.21 9.95 -8.53
C GLU A 39 -15.05 10.94 -8.50
N ILE A 40 -14.20 10.88 -9.51
CA ILE A 40 -13.08 11.83 -9.70
C ILE A 40 -13.41 12.67 -10.94
N ARG A 41 -13.62 13.98 -10.76
CA ARG A 41 -14.07 14.86 -11.85
C ARG A 41 -12.93 15.46 -12.67
N ASP A 42 -11.81 15.82 -12.04
CA ASP A 42 -10.80 16.70 -12.67
C ASP A 42 -9.44 16.05 -12.95
N SER A 43 -9.27 14.79 -12.58
CA SER A 43 -8.01 14.06 -12.80
C SER A 43 -8.33 12.60 -13.08
N GLY A 44 -7.93 12.04 -14.19
CA GLY A 44 -8.20 10.64 -14.55
C GLY A 44 -7.91 9.66 -13.40
N TYR A 45 -8.69 8.59 -13.32
CA TYR A 45 -8.56 7.57 -12.28
C TYR A 45 -7.15 6.94 -12.26
N ALA A 46 -6.59 6.70 -13.44
CA ALA A 46 -5.25 6.11 -13.56
C ALA A 46 -4.18 6.98 -12.92
N ARG A 47 -4.23 8.30 -13.11
CA ARG A 47 -3.30 9.23 -12.47
C ARG A 47 -3.43 9.17 -10.95
N VAL A 48 -4.64 9.25 -10.42
CA VAL A 48 -4.87 9.23 -8.97
C VAL A 48 -4.47 7.89 -8.37
N GLN A 49 -4.70 6.79 -9.08
CA GLN A 49 -4.26 5.46 -8.65
C GLN A 49 -2.72 5.36 -8.58
N LEU A 50 -2.01 5.90 -9.56
CA LEU A 50 -0.54 5.94 -9.53
C LEU A 50 -0.03 6.72 -8.32
N GLU A 51 -0.63 7.88 -8.02
CA GLU A 51 -0.28 8.67 -6.83
C GLU A 51 -0.53 7.91 -5.52
N GLN A 52 -1.64 7.15 -5.41
CA GLN A 52 -1.91 6.34 -4.22
C GLN A 52 -0.92 5.18 -4.06
N ILE A 53 -0.56 4.51 -5.15
CA ILE A 53 0.47 3.47 -5.13
C ILE A 53 1.82 4.06 -4.70
N ASP A 54 2.20 5.21 -5.25
CA ASP A 54 3.45 5.88 -4.90
C ASP A 54 3.48 6.26 -3.41
N ILE A 55 2.41 6.86 -2.89
CA ILE A 55 2.28 7.19 -1.46
C ILE A 55 2.45 5.94 -0.59
N ALA A 56 1.77 4.85 -0.92
CA ALA A 56 1.87 3.61 -0.15
C ALA A 56 3.30 3.05 -0.15
N ARG A 57 3.99 3.08 -1.29
CA ARG A 57 5.39 2.66 -1.41
C ARG A 57 6.31 3.55 -0.59
N GLN A 58 6.12 4.86 -0.62
CA GLN A 58 6.89 5.81 0.22
C GLN A 58 6.67 5.56 1.70
N VAL A 59 5.43 5.32 2.13
CA VAL A 59 5.11 4.97 3.52
C VAL A 59 5.83 3.70 3.95
N ILE A 60 5.79 2.63 3.14
CA ILE A 60 6.47 1.37 3.46
C ILE A 60 7.99 1.59 3.55
N ALA A 61 8.58 2.30 2.58
CA ALA A 61 10.01 2.57 2.53
C ALA A 61 10.51 3.44 3.69
N ARG A 62 9.65 4.27 4.27
CA ARG A 62 10.00 5.14 5.39
C ARG A 62 10.28 4.40 6.70
N TYR A 63 9.78 3.17 6.84
CA TYR A 63 9.92 2.37 8.06
C TYR A 63 10.62 1.02 7.79
N PRO A 64 11.87 1.03 7.28
CA PRO A 64 12.55 -0.17 6.82
C PRO A 64 12.87 -1.17 7.94
N ASP A 65 12.86 -0.71 9.19
CA ASP A 65 13.01 -1.53 10.40
C ASP A 65 11.72 -2.28 10.77
N ALA A 66 10.57 -1.84 10.29
CA ALA A 66 9.27 -2.40 10.65
C ALA A 66 8.49 -2.98 9.46
N LEU A 67 8.59 -2.36 8.30
CA LEU A 67 7.82 -2.69 7.11
C LEU A 67 8.73 -3.08 5.94
N ALA A 68 8.26 -3.95 5.05
CA ALA A 68 8.92 -4.19 3.78
C ALA A 68 7.88 -4.59 2.72
N LEU A 69 8.04 -4.05 1.51
CA LEU A 69 7.18 -4.36 0.38
C LEU A 69 7.36 -5.83 -0.03
N ALA A 70 6.26 -6.55 -0.19
CA ALA A 70 6.21 -7.92 -0.65
C ALA A 70 5.42 -8.03 -1.96
N HIS A 71 5.91 -8.87 -2.86
CA HIS A 71 5.26 -9.14 -4.14
C HIS A 71 4.83 -10.60 -4.28
N THR A 72 5.43 -11.50 -3.51
CA THR A 72 5.23 -12.95 -3.58
C THR A 72 5.07 -13.55 -2.18
N GLU A 73 4.56 -14.78 -2.13
CA GLU A 73 4.54 -15.55 -0.87
C GLU A 73 5.94 -15.71 -0.27
N ALA A 74 6.94 -15.96 -1.11
CA ALA A 74 8.33 -16.10 -0.65
C ALA A 74 8.82 -14.80 0.03
N ASP A 75 8.46 -13.63 -0.51
CA ASP A 75 8.75 -12.34 0.11
C ASP A 75 8.08 -12.22 1.48
N VAL A 76 6.80 -12.58 1.58
CA VAL A 76 6.05 -12.53 2.85
C VAL A 76 6.76 -13.36 3.91
N ARG A 77 7.12 -14.60 3.58
CA ARG A 77 7.83 -15.51 4.51
C ARG A 77 9.20 -14.97 4.91
N ARG A 78 9.96 -14.45 3.94
CA ARG A 78 11.29 -13.88 4.17
C ARG A 78 11.23 -12.66 5.09
N ILE A 79 10.31 -11.75 4.83
CA ILE A 79 10.12 -10.51 5.58
C ILE A 79 9.66 -10.82 7.01
N PHE A 80 8.70 -11.73 7.15
CA PHE A 80 8.21 -12.18 8.46
C PHE A 80 9.34 -12.80 9.31
N ARG A 81 10.15 -13.69 8.73
CA ARG A 81 11.30 -14.30 9.44
C ARG A 81 12.33 -13.26 9.85
N ALA A 82 12.45 -12.15 9.14
CA ALA A 82 13.32 -11.02 9.48
C ALA A 82 12.72 -10.11 10.57
N GLY A 83 11.57 -10.45 11.16
CA GLY A 83 10.91 -9.68 12.22
C GLY A 83 10.22 -8.40 11.73
N ARG A 84 9.97 -8.29 10.43
CA ARG A 84 9.24 -7.16 9.82
C ARG A 84 7.84 -7.58 9.36
N ILE A 85 7.00 -6.60 9.13
CA ILE A 85 5.64 -6.79 8.64
C ILE A 85 5.67 -6.73 7.11
N ALA A 86 5.32 -7.84 6.46
CA ALA A 86 5.22 -7.89 5.01
C ALA A 86 4.04 -7.03 4.54
N SER A 87 4.31 -6.11 3.63
CA SER A 87 3.37 -5.09 3.17
C SER A 87 3.08 -5.31 1.70
N LEU A 88 1.83 -5.64 1.38
CA LEU A 88 1.36 -5.85 0.02
C LEU A 88 0.41 -4.72 -0.38
N LEU A 89 0.27 -4.45 -1.67
CA LEU A 89 -0.64 -3.44 -2.17
C LEU A 89 -1.88 -4.09 -2.80
N GLY A 90 -3.04 -3.61 -2.39
CA GLY A 90 -4.33 -4.02 -2.93
C GLY A 90 -5.09 -2.83 -3.50
N MET A 91 -5.59 -2.97 -4.72
CA MET A 91 -6.45 -1.97 -5.35
C MET A 91 -7.90 -2.22 -4.99
N GLU A 92 -8.62 -1.15 -4.70
CA GLU A 92 -10.05 -1.23 -4.42
C GLU A 92 -10.82 -0.51 -5.53
N GLY A 93 -11.35 -1.31 -6.44
CA GLY A 93 -12.16 -0.87 -7.57
C GLY A 93 -11.45 -0.92 -8.93
N GLY A 94 -12.04 -1.68 -9.87
CA GLY A 94 -11.53 -1.84 -11.23
C GLY A 94 -11.65 -0.58 -12.11
N HIS A 95 -12.40 0.45 -11.67
CA HIS A 95 -12.48 1.75 -12.38
C HIS A 95 -11.11 2.42 -12.55
N ALA A 96 -10.16 2.08 -11.68
CA ALA A 96 -8.80 2.62 -11.71
C ALA A 96 -8.01 2.30 -12.98
N ILE A 97 -8.38 1.26 -13.73
CA ILE A 97 -7.68 0.92 -14.98
C ILE A 97 -8.19 1.69 -16.19
N GLU A 98 -9.31 2.40 -16.11
CA GLU A 98 -9.91 3.17 -17.22
C GLU A 98 -10.02 2.35 -18.52
N ASN A 99 -10.45 1.09 -18.41
CA ASN A 99 -10.51 0.11 -19.51
C ASN A 99 -9.14 -0.17 -20.20
N SER A 100 -8.03 0.14 -19.55
CA SER A 100 -6.68 -0.05 -20.07
C SER A 100 -5.98 -1.26 -19.43
N LEU A 101 -5.74 -2.30 -20.20
CA LEU A 101 -4.90 -3.42 -19.75
C LEU A 101 -3.43 -3.01 -19.57
N GLY A 102 -3.01 -1.95 -20.25
CA GLY A 102 -1.69 -1.35 -20.03
C GLY A 102 -1.55 -0.76 -18.62
N ALA A 103 -2.58 -0.02 -18.16
CA ALA A 103 -2.63 0.47 -16.80
C ALA A 103 -2.59 -0.67 -15.77
N LEU A 104 -3.37 -1.74 -16.00
CA LEU A 104 -3.37 -2.91 -15.12
C LEU A 104 -1.98 -3.54 -14.97
N ARG A 105 -1.25 -3.71 -16.07
CA ARG A 105 0.13 -4.25 -16.04
C ARG A 105 1.07 -3.32 -15.29
N ALA A 106 0.98 -2.01 -15.53
CA ALA A 106 1.80 -1.03 -14.83
C ALA A 106 1.55 -1.07 -13.31
N TYR A 107 0.30 -1.20 -12.86
CA TYR A 107 -0.02 -1.32 -11.43
C TYR A 107 0.54 -2.61 -10.83
N TYR A 108 0.48 -3.73 -11.57
CA TYR A 108 1.10 -4.97 -11.15
C TYR A 108 2.62 -4.83 -11.00
N ASP A 109 3.28 -4.20 -11.95
CA ASP A 109 4.73 -3.97 -11.91
C ASP A 109 5.12 -3.05 -10.74
N LEU A 110 4.26 -2.11 -10.38
CA LEU A 110 4.42 -1.24 -9.21
C LEU A 110 4.12 -1.91 -7.87
N GLY A 111 3.56 -3.11 -7.88
CA GLY A 111 3.37 -3.91 -6.68
C GLY A 111 1.93 -4.28 -6.31
N ALA A 112 0.92 -3.84 -7.05
CA ALA A 112 -0.46 -4.26 -6.82
C ALA A 112 -0.61 -5.78 -7.02
N ARG A 113 -1.34 -6.46 -6.11
CA ARG A 113 -1.50 -7.92 -6.14
C ARG A 113 -2.94 -8.40 -6.11
N TYR A 114 -3.89 -7.53 -5.85
CA TYR A 114 -5.29 -7.76 -6.15
C TYR A 114 -5.96 -6.48 -6.65
N MET A 115 -7.11 -6.64 -7.26
CA MET A 115 -8.04 -5.59 -7.65
C MET A 115 -9.46 -6.11 -7.47
N THR A 116 -10.30 -5.38 -6.74
CA THR A 116 -11.74 -5.70 -6.56
C THR A 116 -12.60 -5.08 -7.65
#